data_8d044fbd5703368c2acf881d5d6b2fd2
#
_entry.id   8d044fbd5703368c2acf881d5d6b2fd2
#
_cell.length_a   1.000
_cell.length_b   1.000
_cell.length_c   1.000
_cell.angle_alpha   90.00
_cell.angle_beta   90.00
_cell.angle_gamma   90.00
#
_symmetry.space_group_name_H-M   'P 1'
#
loop_
_entity.id
_entity.type
_entity.pdbx_description
1 polymer ?
#
loop_
_entity_poly.entity_id
_entity_poly.type
_entity_poly.pdbx_seq_one_letter_code
_entity_poly.pdbx_strand_id
1 'polypeptide(L)'
;LAFIITMSCIDFTNSSMDVYDQYHANNTHGSLYSFYINVRKMMLSKPKGYKEEDVQALLSNADSEEQTTVDKEEMPNIIAIMNESFSDLNVVGDLQTSEDYMPFIHSMTKNTIKGQLLVSPFGGYTCNTEFEFLTGLSMGVLPRGSVPYLQYVSKQYPFSLPSHLDELGYKSVAVHPYLGRCWNRQKIYELMGFDEFISFDNIKKYMDEDDIEYVRYYVSDRTSFKLVTDQLENKKPGEKMFLFNVTMQNHGGYTYDGGEFPTVTISNLQGHYKEAEQYLSLIKESDKAFEELVRYLKNYDEPTIVVMFGDHQPAVEQEFYEELYGKSLSKLSTEELQQRYKIPFVIWANYDIESQDDLKTSPNYLSDLLLDTANVPKNEIENFTSEVRNDVPQINAMGHYDSDGNWVSRDEDTSNALDKYEAVEYYMLTRKENKDEKENKDDKK
;
A
#
# COMPACT_ATOMS: atom_id res chain seq x y z
N LEU A 1 -6.17 39.12 -8.52
CA LEU A 1 -4.71 39.13 -8.22
C LEU A 1 -4.45 39.44 -6.75
N ALA A 2 -5.01 40.54 -6.16
CA ALA A 2 -4.82 40.88 -4.75
C ALA A 2 -5.25 39.75 -3.79
N PHE A 3 -6.37 39.09 -4.03
CA PHE A 3 -6.86 37.96 -3.25
C PHE A 3 -5.86 36.77 -3.28
N ILE A 4 -5.34 36.44 -4.46
CA ILE A 4 -4.34 35.36 -4.61
C ILE A 4 -3.04 35.72 -3.86
N ILE A 5 -2.58 36.97 -3.94
CA ILE A 5 -1.40 37.46 -3.24
C ILE A 5 -1.62 37.45 -1.71
N THR A 6 -2.79 37.88 -1.23
CA THR A 6 -3.10 37.85 0.21
C THR A 6 -3.18 36.43 0.73
N MET A 7 -3.77 35.50 -0.03
CA MET A 7 -3.86 34.08 0.35
C MET A 7 -2.50 33.37 0.31
N SER A 8 -1.56 33.77 -0.57
CA SER A 8 -0.20 33.22 -0.59
C SER A 8 0.67 33.62 0.60
N CYS A 9 0.27 34.67 1.34
CA CYS A 9 0.97 35.12 2.55
C CYS A 9 0.44 34.47 3.85
N ILE A 10 -0.63 33.70 3.77
CA ILE A 10 -1.19 32.99 4.92
C ILE A 10 -0.65 31.58 4.90
N ASP A 11 -0.01 31.17 6.00
CA ASP A 11 0.43 29.80 6.17
C ASP A 11 -0.77 28.91 6.53
N PHE A 12 -1.14 28.05 5.58
CA PHE A 12 -2.28 27.14 5.71
C PHE A 12 -1.81 25.68 5.90
N THR A 13 -0.54 25.46 6.20
CA THR A 13 0.03 24.10 6.35
C THR A 13 -0.65 23.29 7.45
N ASN A 14 -1.24 23.97 8.44
CA ASN A 14 -1.97 23.38 9.56
C ASN A 14 -3.50 23.31 9.37
N SER A 15 -4.04 23.50 8.16
CA SER A 15 -5.47 23.32 7.98
C SER A 15 -5.79 21.81 7.99
N SER A 16 -6.44 21.36 9.05
CA SER A 16 -7.02 20.00 9.19
C SER A 16 -8.21 19.75 8.26
N MET A 17 -8.28 20.47 7.15
CA MET A 17 -9.36 20.35 6.19
C MET A 17 -9.28 18.99 5.50
N ASP A 18 -10.27 18.15 5.74
CA ASP A 18 -10.43 16.91 5.00
C ASP A 18 -10.70 17.24 3.52
N VAL A 19 -9.70 16.99 2.67
CA VAL A 19 -9.76 17.26 1.23
C VAL A 19 -10.78 16.36 0.55
N TYR A 20 -11.22 15.35 1.22
CA TYR A 20 -12.05 14.29 0.71
C TYR A 20 -13.52 14.50 1.03
N ASP A 21 -13.85 15.19 2.09
CA ASP A 21 -15.18 15.69 2.32
C ASP A 21 -15.32 17.11 1.75
N GLN A 22 -15.34 17.21 0.41
CA GLN A 22 -15.52 18.48 -0.31
C GLN A 22 -16.81 19.19 0.08
N TYR A 23 -17.85 18.45 0.43
CA TYR A 23 -19.12 19.03 0.86
C TYR A 23 -18.96 19.71 2.22
N HIS A 24 -18.37 19.03 3.20
CA HIS A 24 -18.11 19.59 4.52
C HIS A 24 -17.09 20.74 4.46
N ALA A 25 -16.01 20.56 3.71
CA ALA A 25 -15.00 21.58 3.50
C ALA A 25 -15.59 22.87 2.86
N ASN A 26 -16.43 22.73 1.84
CA ASN A 26 -17.09 23.86 1.20
C ASN A 26 -18.09 24.56 2.12
N ASN A 27 -18.82 23.81 2.93
CA ASN A 27 -19.80 24.38 3.87
C ASN A 27 -19.12 25.07 5.06
N THR A 28 -17.99 24.55 5.52
CA THR A 28 -17.28 25.06 6.71
C THR A 28 -16.35 26.23 6.36
N HIS A 29 -15.63 26.13 5.25
CA HIS A 29 -14.57 27.08 4.88
C HIS A 29 -14.87 27.91 3.64
N GLY A 30 -15.92 27.55 2.90
CA GLY A 30 -16.33 28.19 1.65
C GLY A 30 -15.57 27.64 0.42
N SER A 31 -16.29 27.60 -0.71
CA SER A 31 -15.80 26.92 -1.93
C SER A 31 -14.50 27.52 -2.51
N LEU A 32 -14.31 28.84 -2.37
CA LEU A 32 -13.08 29.52 -2.85
C LEU A 32 -11.85 29.13 -2.03
N TYR A 33 -12.00 29.02 -0.72
CA TYR A 33 -10.93 28.59 0.16
C TYR A 33 -10.60 27.11 -0.07
N SER A 34 -11.61 26.25 -0.14
CA SER A 34 -11.44 24.82 -0.44
C SER A 34 -10.76 24.60 -1.79
N PHE A 35 -11.16 25.34 -2.82
CA PHE A 35 -10.51 25.29 -4.14
C PHE A 35 -9.04 25.73 -4.06
N TYR A 36 -8.74 26.83 -3.36
CA TYR A 36 -7.36 27.30 -3.20
C TYR A 36 -6.47 26.27 -2.49
N ILE A 37 -6.94 25.67 -1.39
CA ILE A 37 -6.20 24.64 -0.67
C ILE A 37 -5.96 23.41 -1.57
N ASN A 38 -6.97 22.99 -2.33
CA ASN A 38 -6.81 21.86 -3.27
C ASN A 38 -5.76 22.18 -4.34
N VAL A 39 -5.78 23.39 -4.92
CA VAL A 39 -4.75 23.79 -5.89
C VAL A 39 -3.35 23.83 -5.25
N ARG A 40 -3.24 24.31 -4.00
CA ARG A 40 -1.95 24.31 -3.28
C ARG A 40 -1.43 22.90 -3.04
N LYS A 41 -2.30 21.96 -2.66
CA LYS A 41 -1.94 20.56 -2.44
C LYS A 41 -1.55 19.81 -3.74
N MET A 42 -1.93 20.31 -4.90
CA MET A 42 -1.48 19.80 -6.20
C MET A 42 -0.05 20.24 -6.56
N MET A 43 0.53 21.19 -5.82
CA MET A 43 1.85 21.74 -6.10
C MET A 43 2.85 21.26 -5.05
N LEU A 44 3.74 20.37 -5.45
CA LEU A 44 4.89 20.02 -4.61
C LEU A 44 5.76 21.25 -4.39
N SER A 45 6.07 21.52 -3.13
CA SER A 45 6.99 22.59 -2.77
C SER A 45 8.42 22.07 -2.84
N LYS A 46 9.32 22.87 -3.42
CA LYS A 46 10.73 22.50 -3.46
C LYS A 46 11.29 22.47 -2.04
N PRO A 47 11.91 21.36 -1.57
CA PRO A 47 12.47 21.26 -0.24
C PRO A 47 13.54 22.32 0.01
N LYS A 48 13.66 22.74 1.26
CA LYS A 48 14.65 23.75 1.65
C LYS A 48 16.07 23.22 1.44
N GLY A 49 16.88 23.96 0.69
CA GLY A 49 18.26 23.58 0.42
C GLY A 49 18.41 22.52 -0.70
N TYR A 50 17.33 22.11 -1.34
CA TYR A 50 17.34 21.11 -2.41
C TYR A 50 18.29 21.48 -3.55
N LYS A 51 19.14 20.54 -3.92
CA LYS A 51 19.95 20.55 -5.13
C LYS A 51 19.85 19.18 -5.79
N GLU A 52 19.59 19.19 -7.08
CA GLU A 52 19.43 17.95 -7.86
C GLU A 52 20.71 17.10 -7.86
N GLU A 53 21.88 17.76 -7.91
CA GLU A 53 23.18 17.10 -7.88
C GLU A 53 23.42 16.33 -6.57
N ASP A 54 22.97 16.90 -5.41
CA ASP A 54 23.09 16.25 -4.11
C ASP A 54 22.20 14.98 -4.05
N VAL A 55 21.00 15.04 -4.66
CA VAL A 55 20.09 13.88 -4.73
C VAL A 55 20.64 12.79 -5.66
N GLN A 56 21.15 13.17 -6.82
CA GLN A 56 21.78 12.21 -7.74
C GLN A 56 22.99 11.53 -7.10
N ALA A 57 23.78 12.27 -6.31
CA ALA A 57 24.91 11.70 -5.58
C ALA A 57 24.45 10.73 -4.47
N LEU A 58 23.34 11.02 -3.77
CA LEU A 58 22.75 10.11 -2.78
C LEU A 58 22.32 8.79 -3.41
N LEU A 59 21.58 8.85 -4.52
CA LEU A 59 21.10 7.67 -5.22
C LEU A 59 22.26 6.84 -5.80
N SER A 60 23.24 7.49 -6.43
CA SER A 60 24.43 6.80 -6.96
C SER A 60 25.26 6.12 -5.88
N ASN A 61 25.32 6.67 -4.66
CA ASN A 61 26.02 6.05 -3.54
C ASN A 61 25.26 4.82 -3.02
N ALA A 62 23.93 4.87 -2.95
CA ALA A 62 23.09 3.75 -2.58
C ALA A 62 23.18 2.56 -3.57
N ASP A 63 23.41 2.84 -4.85
CA ASP A 63 23.61 1.81 -5.90
C ASP A 63 25.00 1.14 -5.84
N SER A 64 25.97 1.73 -5.14
CA SER A 64 27.36 1.25 -5.09
C SER A 64 27.60 0.09 -4.10
N GLU A 65 26.64 -0.30 -3.29
CA GLU A 65 26.72 -1.50 -2.49
C GLU A 65 26.64 -2.73 -3.41
N GLU A 66 27.52 -3.72 -3.20
CA GLU A 66 27.73 -4.87 -4.09
C GLU A 66 26.40 -5.48 -4.58
N GLN A 67 26.02 -5.14 -5.81
CA GLN A 67 24.96 -5.86 -6.51
C GLN A 67 25.41 -7.33 -6.66
N THR A 68 24.84 -8.19 -5.85
CA THR A 68 24.99 -9.64 -6.05
C THR A 68 24.41 -9.96 -7.42
N THR A 69 25.25 -10.39 -8.34
CA THR A 69 24.80 -10.90 -9.64
C THR A 69 24.04 -12.21 -9.40
N VAL A 70 22.73 -12.10 -9.20
CA VAL A 70 21.84 -13.27 -9.09
C VAL A 70 21.53 -13.77 -10.50
N ASP A 71 21.64 -15.07 -10.70
CA ASP A 71 21.19 -15.68 -11.95
C ASP A 71 19.68 -15.50 -12.10
N LYS A 72 19.22 -14.97 -13.22
CA LYS A 72 17.79 -14.78 -13.50
C LYS A 72 16.98 -16.07 -13.36
N GLU A 73 17.59 -17.23 -13.63
CA GLU A 73 16.92 -18.53 -13.47
C GLU A 73 16.63 -18.86 -11.99
N GLU A 74 17.41 -18.31 -11.07
CA GLU A 74 17.25 -18.55 -9.62
C GLU A 74 16.23 -17.62 -8.96
N MET A 75 15.86 -16.51 -9.62
CA MET A 75 14.86 -15.57 -9.07
C MET A 75 13.48 -16.24 -8.99
N PRO A 76 12.69 -16.00 -7.90
CA PRO A 76 11.35 -16.56 -7.76
C PRO A 76 10.32 -15.78 -8.58
N ASN A 77 9.13 -16.35 -8.81
CA ASN A 77 7.95 -15.55 -9.11
C ASN A 77 7.56 -14.74 -7.87
N ILE A 78 7.08 -13.52 -8.08
CA ILE A 78 6.69 -12.59 -7.01
C ILE A 78 5.20 -12.31 -7.10
N ILE A 79 4.47 -12.55 -6.02
CA ILE A 79 3.05 -12.21 -5.88
C ILE A 79 2.91 -11.18 -4.76
N ALA A 80 2.32 -10.04 -5.05
CA ALA A 80 1.98 -9.04 -4.05
C ALA A 80 0.46 -8.85 -4.03
N ILE A 81 -0.15 -9.10 -2.88
CA ILE A 81 -1.59 -8.98 -2.65
C ILE A 81 -1.83 -7.84 -1.68
N MET A 82 -2.41 -6.75 -2.16
CA MET A 82 -2.98 -5.73 -1.32
C MET A 82 -4.46 -6.06 -1.12
N ASN A 83 -4.77 -6.61 0.05
CA ASN A 83 -6.11 -7.05 0.39
C ASN A 83 -6.91 -5.90 0.98
N GLU A 84 -8.01 -5.55 0.34
CA GLU A 84 -8.88 -4.42 0.69
C GLU A 84 -9.28 -4.44 2.16
N SER A 85 -9.03 -3.34 2.87
CA SER A 85 -9.36 -3.13 4.29
C SER A 85 -8.83 -4.23 5.24
N PHE A 86 -7.82 -5.02 4.83
CA PHE A 86 -7.35 -6.16 5.61
C PHE A 86 -6.61 -5.73 6.87
N SER A 87 -7.16 -6.08 8.03
CA SER A 87 -6.66 -5.60 9.31
C SER A 87 -6.94 -6.57 10.46
N ASP A 88 -5.99 -6.72 11.35
CA ASP A 88 -6.19 -7.34 12.65
C ASP A 88 -6.54 -6.26 13.68
N LEU A 89 -7.81 -6.17 14.05
CA LEU A 89 -8.31 -5.12 14.94
C LEU A 89 -7.86 -5.29 16.40
N ASN A 90 -7.24 -6.42 16.77
CA ASN A 90 -6.58 -6.57 18.08
C ASN A 90 -5.44 -5.57 18.30
N VAL A 91 -4.89 -4.98 17.22
CA VAL A 91 -3.88 -3.92 17.32
C VAL A 91 -4.41 -2.66 18.01
N VAL A 92 -5.73 -2.42 17.97
CA VAL A 92 -6.38 -1.24 18.56
C VAL A 92 -6.62 -1.40 20.05
N GLY A 93 -7.00 -2.62 20.48
CA GLY A 93 -7.31 -2.92 21.87
C GLY A 93 -7.68 -4.38 22.07
N ASP A 94 -8.01 -4.79 23.30
CA ASP A 94 -8.44 -6.16 23.61
C ASP A 94 -9.79 -6.46 22.96
N LEU A 95 -9.76 -7.15 21.81
CA LEU A 95 -10.96 -7.57 21.08
C LEU A 95 -11.11 -9.10 21.20
N GLN A 96 -12.19 -9.55 21.84
CA GLN A 96 -12.52 -10.97 21.91
C GLN A 96 -13.73 -11.28 21.02
N THR A 97 -13.59 -12.32 20.23
CA THR A 97 -14.58 -12.76 19.25
C THR A 97 -15.03 -14.19 19.51
N SER A 98 -16.14 -14.60 18.89
CA SER A 98 -16.68 -15.96 19.02
C SER A 98 -15.71 -17.04 18.51
N GLU A 99 -14.81 -16.69 17.62
CA GLU A 99 -13.75 -17.53 17.06
C GLU A 99 -12.64 -16.65 16.50
N ASP A 100 -11.43 -17.19 16.31
CA ASP A 100 -10.35 -16.50 15.61
C ASP A 100 -10.78 -16.21 14.16
N TYR A 101 -10.66 -14.95 13.73
CA TYR A 101 -11.05 -14.52 12.39
C TYR A 101 -9.87 -14.53 11.39
N MET A 102 -8.65 -14.85 11.84
CA MET A 102 -7.46 -14.99 11.01
C MET A 102 -6.65 -16.25 11.39
N PRO A 103 -7.28 -17.42 11.58
CA PRO A 103 -6.63 -18.58 12.18
C PRO A 103 -5.46 -19.11 11.36
N PHE A 104 -5.53 -19.00 10.04
CA PHE A 104 -4.45 -19.47 9.17
C PHE A 104 -3.22 -18.57 9.30
N ILE A 105 -3.37 -17.27 9.12
CA ILE A 105 -2.25 -16.30 9.19
C ILE A 105 -1.63 -16.28 10.58
N HIS A 106 -2.45 -16.33 11.65
CA HIS A 106 -1.94 -16.41 13.02
C HIS A 106 -1.08 -17.67 13.23
N SER A 107 -1.42 -18.79 12.60
CA SER A 107 -0.70 -20.06 12.72
C SER A 107 0.58 -20.16 11.90
N MET A 108 0.80 -19.26 10.93
CA MET A 108 1.96 -19.30 10.03
C MET A 108 3.26 -19.00 10.77
N THR A 109 4.26 -19.89 10.64
CA THR A 109 5.56 -19.76 11.33
C THR A 109 6.75 -20.18 10.48
N LYS A 110 6.55 -21.10 9.52
CA LYS A 110 7.64 -21.61 8.68
C LYS A 110 7.70 -20.87 7.35
N ASN A 111 8.90 -20.48 6.93
CA ASN A 111 9.12 -19.71 5.70
C ASN A 111 8.24 -18.46 5.67
N THR A 112 8.11 -17.77 6.83
CA THR A 112 7.12 -16.72 7.03
C THR A 112 7.75 -15.53 7.74
N ILE A 113 7.57 -14.34 7.19
CA ILE A 113 7.82 -13.07 7.87
C ILE A 113 6.46 -12.42 8.10
N LYS A 114 6.16 -12.06 9.35
CA LYS A 114 4.92 -11.37 9.73
C LYS A 114 5.20 -10.09 10.49
N GLY A 115 4.28 -9.15 10.38
CA GLY A 115 4.41 -7.92 11.13
C GLY A 115 3.29 -6.93 10.87
N GLN A 116 3.58 -5.67 11.16
CA GLN A 116 2.66 -4.56 11.04
C GLN A 116 3.22 -3.47 10.14
N LEU A 117 2.39 -2.95 9.23
CA LEU A 117 2.65 -1.75 8.46
C LEU A 117 1.97 -0.55 9.12
N LEU A 118 2.70 0.55 9.22
CA LEU A 118 2.13 1.84 9.54
C LEU A 118 1.70 2.51 8.23
N VAL A 119 0.40 2.58 7.97
CA VAL A 119 -0.17 3.16 6.73
C VAL A 119 -0.63 4.59 6.92
N SER A 120 -0.77 5.32 5.82
CA SER A 120 -1.23 6.70 5.83
C SER A 120 -2.75 6.85 5.81
N PRO A 121 -3.52 6.03 5.08
CA PRO A 121 -4.97 6.15 4.99
C PRO A 121 -5.72 5.40 6.11
N PHE A 122 -6.97 5.81 6.33
CA PHE A 122 -7.95 5.12 7.17
C PHE A 122 -9.31 5.10 6.47
N GLY A 123 -9.93 3.94 6.37
CA GLY A 123 -11.28 3.77 5.83
C GLY A 123 -11.45 4.09 4.34
N GLY A 124 -10.37 4.14 3.58
CA GLY A 124 -10.37 4.44 2.15
C GLY A 124 -8.99 4.95 1.68
N TYR A 125 -8.91 5.40 0.42
CA TYR A 125 -7.66 5.86 -0.20
C TYR A 125 -6.63 4.75 -0.44
N THR A 126 -7.10 3.59 -0.77
CA THR A 126 -6.34 2.42 -1.20
C THR A 126 -5.14 2.76 -2.09
N CYS A 127 -5.35 3.67 -3.05
CA CYS A 127 -4.31 4.10 -3.99
C CYS A 127 -3.09 4.79 -3.34
N ASN A 128 -3.20 5.30 -2.11
CA ASN A 128 -2.06 5.89 -1.41
C ASN A 128 -1.11 4.79 -0.91
N THR A 129 -1.65 3.71 -0.35
CA THR A 129 -0.86 2.53 0.04
C THR A 129 -0.28 1.80 -1.19
N GLU A 130 -1.05 1.71 -2.30
CA GLU A 130 -0.51 1.22 -3.58
C GLU A 130 0.70 2.04 -4.04
N PHE A 131 0.57 3.37 -3.99
CA PHE A 131 1.65 4.29 -4.39
C PHE A 131 2.89 4.07 -3.54
N GLU A 132 2.76 4.01 -2.20
CA GLU A 132 3.88 3.76 -1.30
C GLU A 132 4.57 2.42 -1.62
N PHE A 133 3.82 1.34 -1.77
CA PHE A 133 4.36 0.01 -2.07
C PHE A 133 5.03 -0.05 -3.45
N LEU A 134 4.40 0.49 -4.49
CA LEU A 134 4.89 0.37 -5.87
C LEU A 134 6.05 1.33 -6.20
N THR A 135 6.30 2.34 -5.38
CA THR A 135 7.29 3.39 -5.70
C THR A 135 8.41 3.55 -4.68
N GLY A 136 8.25 3.01 -3.47
CA GLY A 136 9.14 3.29 -2.35
C GLY A 136 9.07 4.72 -1.83
N LEU A 137 8.15 5.57 -2.35
CA LEU A 137 7.93 6.93 -1.88
C LEU A 137 6.90 6.94 -0.73
N SER A 138 6.86 8.00 0.09
CA SER A 138 6.01 8.02 1.27
C SER A 138 5.03 9.19 1.32
N MET A 139 3.80 8.90 1.69
CA MET A 139 2.82 9.92 2.05
C MET A 139 3.27 10.80 3.23
N GLY A 140 4.27 10.35 4.01
CA GLY A 140 4.83 11.05 5.17
C GLY A 140 5.50 12.38 4.83
N VAL A 141 6.09 12.52 3.66
CA VAL A 141 6.76 13.74 3.21
C VAL A 141 5.95 14.53 2.17
N LEU A 142 4.87 13.97 1.63
CA LEU A 142 3.96 14.67 0.71
C LEU A 142 3.03 15.66 1.45
N PRO A 143 2.51 16.69 0.77
CA PRO A 143 1.48 17.56 1.35
C PRO A 143 0.30 16.74 1.90
N ARG A 144 -0.15 17.06 3.12
CA ARG A 144 -1.27 16.35 3.75
C ARG A 144 -2.50 16.33 2.84
N GLY A 145 -3.12 15.16 2.71
CA GLY A 145 -4.26 14.94 1.85
C GLY A 145 -3.90 14.82 0.37
N SER A 146 -2.66 14.54 0.03
CA SER A 146 -2.26 14.20 -1.34
C SER A 146 -2.89 12.88 -1.79
N VAL A 147 -3.16 12.79 -3.10
CA VAL A 147 -3.53 11.57 -3.81
C VAL A 147 -2.61 11.47 -5.03
N PRO A 148 -1.43 10.84 -4.88
CA PRO A 148 -0.39 10.87 -5.91
C PRO A 148 -0.87 10.41 -7.29
N TYR A 149 -1.73 9.40 -7.36
CA TYR A 149 -2.32 8.90 -8.61
C TYR A 149 -3.13 9.96 -9.37
N LEU A 150 -3.71 10.92 -8.70
CA LEU A 150 -4.50 11.98 -9.31
C LEU A 150 -3.72 13.29 -9.50
N GLN A 151 -2.59 13.46 -8.79
CA GLN A 151 -1.90 14.74 -8.70
C GLN A 151 -0.50 14.71 -9.30
N TYR A 152 0.27 13.66 -9.05
CA TYR A 152 1.71 13.65 -9.32
C TYR A 152 2.14 12.64 -10.39
N VAL A 153 1.54 11.45 -10.40
CA VAL A 153 1.86 10.41 -11.40
C VAL A 153 1.16 10.76 -12.71
N SER A 154 1.81 11.56 -13.56
CA SER A 154 1.25 12.06 -14.82
C SER A 154 2.05 11.69 -16.06
N LYS A 155 3.20 11.06 -15.88
CA LYS A 155 4.15 10.63 -16.92
C LYS A 155 4.72 9.28 -16.54
N GLN A 156 5.48 8.65 -17.45
CA GLN A 156 6.15 7.38 -17.19
C GLN A 156 6.98 7.45 -15.90
N TYR A 157 6.89 6.42 -15.07
CA TYR A 157 7.55 6.34 -13.79
C TYR A 157 8.52 5.14 -13.75
N PRO A 158 9.76 5.30 -14.21
CA PRO A 158 10.70 4.21 -14.45
C PRO A 158 11.28 3.56 -13.18
N PHE A 159 11.02 4.13 -12.01
CA PHE A 159 11.53 3.61 -10.73
C PHE A 159 10.48 2.86 -9.91
N SER A 160 9.32 2.61 -10.48
CA SER A 160 8.34 1.76 -9.83
C SER A 160 8.81 0.31 -9.81
N LEU A 161 8.34 -0.44 -8.82
CA LEU A 161 8.65 -1.86 -8.69
C LEU A 161 8.39 -2.66 -9.99
N PRO A 162 7.24 -2.51 -10.70
CA PRO A 162 7.06 -3.20 -11.98
C PRO A 162 8.05 -2.77 -13.07
N SER A 163 8.42 -1.48 -13.17
CA SER A 163 9.43 -1.04 -14.13
C SER A 163 10.82 -1.62 -13.82
N HIS A 164 11.19 -1.67 -12.55
CA HIS A 164 12.45 -2.28 -12.12
C HIS A 164 12.48 -3.79 -12.43
N LEU A 165 11.40 -4.49 -12.11
CA LEU A 165 11.30 -5.93 -12.38
C LEU A 165 11.25 -6.24 -13.89
N ASP A 166 10.70 -5.35 -14.73
CA ASP A 166 10.80 -5.46 -16.21
C ASP A 166 12.26 -5.44 -16.68
N GLU A 167 13.10 -4.56 -16.11
CA GLU A 167 14.54 -4.51 -16.40
C GLU A 167 15.26 -5.80 -16.01
N LEU A 168 14.77 -6.50 -14.98
CA LEU A 168 15.24 -7.82 -14.57
C LEU A 168 14.62 -8.97 -15.41
N GLY A 169 13.70 -8.65 -16.32
CA GLY A 169 13.06 -9.59 -17.24
C GLY A 169 11.83 -10.31 -16.70
N TYR A 170 11.18 -9.74 -15.68
CA TYR A 170 9.86 -10.19 -15.24
C TYR A 170 8.78 -9.67 -16.20
N LYS A 171 7.70 -10.45 -16.32
CA LYS A 171 6.42 -9.96 -16.84
C LYS A 171 5.56 -9.49 -15.68
N SER A 172 5.12 -8.24 -15.72
CA SER A 172 4.34 -7.60 -14.65
C SER A 172 2.85 -7.54 -15.01
N VAL A 173 1.99 -8.18 -14.21
CA VAL A 173 0.53 -8.17 -14.40
C VAL A 173 -0.16 -7.64 -13.16
N ALA A 174 -0.99 -6.61 -13.32
CA ALA A 174 -1.86 -6.12 -12.26
C ALA A 174 -3.25 -6.75 -12.36
N VAL A 175 -3.85 -7.13 -11.22
CA VAL A 175 -5.19 -7.69 -11.11
C VAL A 175 -6.02 -6.88 -10.13
N HIS A 176 -7.16 -6.33 -10.57
CA HIS A 176 -8.10 -5.63 -9.70
C HIS A 176 -9.54 -5.93 -10.14
N PRO A 177 -10.25 -6.86 -9.48
CA PRO A 177 -11.58 -7.30 -9.92
C PRO A 177 -12.67 -6.25 -9.65
N TYR A 178 -12.37 -5.00 -9.99
CA TYR A 178 -13.29 -3.86 -9.97
C TYR A 178 -13.02 -2.93 -11.15
N LEU A 179 -13.72 -1.79 -11.23
CA LEU A 179 -13.63 -0.87 -12.36
C LEU A 179 -12.23 -0.28 -12.52
N GLY A 180 -11.57 -0.52 -13.64
CA GLY A 180 -10.19 -0.07 -13.91
C GLY A 180 -10.01 1.45 -13.90
N ARG A 181 -11.10 2.22 -14.12
CA ARG A 181 -11.09 3.69 -14.03
C ARG A 181 -11.00 4.23 -12.60
N CYS A 182 -11.33 3.44 -11.58
CA CYS A 182 -11.24 3.87 -10.18
C CYS A 182 -9.77 4.18 -9.83
N TRP A 183 -9.55 5.32 -9.19
CA TRP A 183 -8.22 5.88 -8.93
C TRP A 183 -7.34 6.04 -10.19
N ASN A 184 -7.96 6.06 -11.39
CA ASN A 184 -7.24 6.17 -12.67
C ASN A 184 -6.22 5.03 -12.91
N ARG A 185 -6.42 3.85 -12.28
CA ARG A 185 -5.47 2.73 -12.28
C ARG A 185 -5.06 2.30 -13.69
N GLN A 186 -6.00 2.26 -14.62
CA GLN A 186 -5.69 1.85 -16.00
C GLN A 186 -4.53 2.66 -16.60
N LYS A 187 -4.55 3.99 -16.39
CA LYS A 187 -3.47 4.86 -16.87
C LYS A 187 -2.22 4.77 -15.96
N ILE A 188 -2.43 4.71 -14.66
CA ILE A 188 -1.33 4.73 -13.68
C ILE A 188 -0.48 3.47 -13.80
N TYR A 189 -1.08 2.30 -13.92
CA TYR A 189 -0.35 1.03 -14.05
C TYR A 189 0.43 0.97 -15.37
N GLU A 190 -0.13 1.50 -16.47
CA GLU A 190 0.62 1.67 -17.72
C GLU A 190 1.86 2.58 -17.52
N LEU A 191 1.70 3.71 -16.80
CA LEU A 191 2.80 4.63 -16.51
C LEU A 191 3.85 4.05 -15.56
N MET A 192 3.47 3.10 -14.70
CA MET A 192 4.34 2.38 -13.78
C MET A 192 4.99 1.14 -14.40
N GLY A 193 4.70 0.81 -15.66
CA GLY A 193 5.38 -0.27 -16.38
C GLY A 193 4.74 -1.65 -16.25
N PHE A 194 3.48 -1.77 -15.80
CA PHE A 194 2.78 -3.04 -15.91
C PHE A 194 2.51 -3.39 -17.37
N ASP A 195 2.83 -4.62 -17.77
CA ASP A 195 2.57 -5.15 -19.13
C ASP A 195 1.08 -5.38 -19.37
N GLU A 196 0.35 -5.71 -18.33
CA GLU A 196 -1.05 -6.10 -18.43
C GLU A 196 -1.84 -5.69 -17.19
N PHE A 197 -3.09 -5.27 -17.40
CA PHE A 197 -4.03 -4.96 -16.33
C PHE A 197 -5.35 -5.70 -16.50
N ILE A 198 -5.62 -6.63 -15.59
CA ILE A 198 -6.88 -7.40 -15.51
C ILE A 198 -7.80 -6.69 -14.53
N SER A 199 -8.89 -6.12 -15.03
CA SER A 199 -9.91 -5.44 -14.21
C SER A 199 -11.27 -6.08 -14.46
N PHE A 200 -12.30 -5.66 -13.72
CA PHE A 200 -13.67 -6.11 -13.96
C PHE A 200 -14.14 -5.80 -15.40
N ASP A 201 -13.57 -4.75 -16.01
CA ASP A 201 -13.96 -4.35 -17.37
C ASP A 201 -13.53 -5.39 -18.43
N ASN A 202 -12.55 -6.23 -18.14
CA ASN A 202 -12.01 -7.23 -19.06
C ASN A 202 -11.87 -8.65 -18.46
N ILE A 203 -12.33 -8.88 -17.23
CA ILE A 203 -12.19 -10.15 -16.49
C ILE A 203 -12.69 -11.38 -17.27
N LYS A 204 -13.75 -11.21 -18.07
CA LYS A 204 -14.33 -12.28 -18.89
C LYS A 204 -13.43 -12.79 -20.03
N LYS A 205 -12.27 -12.14 -20.27
CA LYS A 205 -11.24 -12.66 -21.18
C LYS A 205 -10.35 -13.69 -20.51
N TYR A 206 -10.34 -13.74 -19.20
CA TYR A 206 -9.42 -14.55 -18.38
C TYR A 206 -10.15 -15.63 -17.60
N MET A 207 -11.46 -15.50 -17.39
CA MET A 207 -12.26 -16.41 -16.59
C MET A 207 -13.69 -16.44 -17.10
N ASP A 208 -14.32 -17.63 -17.09
CA ASP A 208 -15.74 -17.76 -17.42
C ASP A 208 -16.61 -17.05 -16.39
N GLU A 209 -17.73 -16.47 -16.83
CA GLU A 209 -18.61 -15.68 -15.95
C GLU A 209 -19.19 -16.52 -14.81
N ASP A 210 -19.45 -17.80 -15.07
CA ASP A 210 -20.00 -18.73 -14.08
C ASP A 210 -18.98 -19.13 -12.99
N ASP A 211 -17.69 -18.90 -13.22
CA ASP A 211 -16.61 -19.13 -12.26
C ASP A 211 -16.31 -17.91 -11.36
N ILE A 212 -16.97 -16.77 -11.64
CA ILE A 212 -16.79 -15.54 -10.83
C ILE A 212 -17.66 -15.63 -9.58
N GLU A 213 -17.04 -15.88 -8.44
CA GLU A 213 -17.71 -15.87 -7.14
C GLU A 213 -17.80 -14.46 -6.56
N TYR A 214 -18.90 -14.19 -5.88
CA TYR A 214 -19.15 -12.92 -5.21
C TYR A 214 -19.38 -13.13 -3.72
N VAL A 215 -18.82 -12.23 -2.92
CA VAL A 215 -19.13 -12.08 -1.49
C VAL A 215 -19.80 -10.73 -1.30
N ARG A 216 -21.02 -10.73 -0.82
CA ARG A 216 -21.91 -9.55 -0.83
C ARG A 216 -22.08 -9.02 -2.27
N TYR A 217 -21.47 -7.90 -2.58
CA TYR A 217 -21.57 -7.20 -3.86
C TYR A 217 -20.27 -7.21 -4.68
N TYR A 218 -19.20 -7.77 -4.14
CA TYR A 218 -17.86 -7.70 -4.70
C TYR A 218 -17.36 -9.08 -5.10
N VAL A 219 -16.51 -9.11 -6.10
CA VAL A 219 -15.79 -10.34 -6.50
C VAL A 219 -15.00 -10.85 -5.31
N SER A 220 -15.10 -12.15 -5.02
CA SER A 220 -14.44 -12.79 -3.88
C SER A 220 -12.92 -12.75 -4.00
N ASP A 221 -12.24 -12.77 -2.83
CA ASP A 221 -10.78 -12.92 -2.78
C ASP A 221 -10.35 -14.25 -3.41
N ARG A 222 -11.13 -15.32 -3.24
CA ARG A 222 -10.89 -16.61 -3.89
C ARG A 222 -10.84 -16.49 -5.42
N THR A 223 -11.81 -15.80 -6.02
CA THR A 223 -11.80 -15.52 -7.46
C THR A 223 -10.61 -14.65 -7.86
N SER A 224 -10.30 -13.62 -7.07
CA SER A 224 -9.16 -12.73 -7.32
C SER A 224 -7.84 -13.49 -7.29
N PHE A 225 -7.65 -14.37 -6.31
CA PHE A 225 -6.44 -15.20 -6.20
C PHE A 225 -6.37 -16.27 -7.28
N LYS A 226 -7.53 -16.79 -7.73
CA LYS A 226 -7.56 -17.68 -8.89
C LYS A 226 -7.07 -16.99 -10.17
N LEU A 227 -7.43 -15.74 -10.40
CA LEU A 227 -6.90 -14.97 -11.54
C LEU A 227 -5.37 -14.85 -11.47
N VAL A 228 -4.81 -14.68 -10.27
CA VAL A 228 -3.35 -14.63 -10.04
C VAL A 228 -2.70 -16.00 -10.36
N THR A 229 -3.26 -17.11 -9.85
CA THR A 229 -2.71 -18.44 -10.11
C THR A 229 -2.86 -18.85 -11.58
N ASP A 230 -3.94 -18.46 -12.25
CA ASP A 230 -4.14 -18.70 -13.67
C ASP A 230 -3.06 -17.97 -14.53
N GLN A 231 -2.56 -16.81 -14.10
CA GLN A 231 -1.43 -16.14 -14.77
C GLN A 231 -0.14 -16.96 -14.61
N LEU A 232 0.13 -17.54 -13.43
CA LEU A 232 1.28 -18.42 -13.23
C LEU A 232 1.21 -19.68 -14.10
N GLU A 233 0.02 -20.29 -14.24
CA GLU A 233 -0.15 -21.51 -15.02
C GLU A 233 -0.03 -21.25 -16.55
N ASN A 234 -0.46 -20.07 -17.01
CA ASN A 234 -0.50 -19.73 -18.43
C ASN A 234 0.75 -18.97 -18.92
N LYS A 235 1.74 -18.72 -18.04
CA LYS A 235 2.99 -18.07 -18.44
C LYS A 235 3.84 -18.93 -19.38
N LYS A 236 4.74 -18.32 -20.11
CA LYS A 236 5.69 -19.04 -20.94
C LYS A 236 6.71 -19.79 -20.06
N PRO A 237 7.20 -20.96 -20.54
CA PRO A 237 8.28 -21.66 -19.83
C PRO A 237 9.50 -20.74 -19.59
N GLY A 238 9.98 -20.68 -18.34
CA GLY A 238 11.11 -19.83 -17.93
C GLY A 238 10.77 -18.34 -17.74
N GLU A 239 9.55 -17.89 -18.03
CA GLU A 239 9.12 -16.52 -17.76
C GLU A 239 8.95 -16.30 -16.24
N LYS A 240 9.52 -15.22 -15.72
CA LYS A 240 9.32 -14.81 -14.32
C LYS A 240 8.18 -13.82 -14.26
N MET A 241 7.32 -13.96 -13.25
CA MET A 241 6.11 -13.14 -13.11
C MET A 241 6.19 -12.27 -11.86
N PHE A 242 5.82 -11.01 -12.02
CA PHE A 242 5.37 -10.15 -10.94
C PHE A 242 3.86 -9.95 -11.04
N LEU A 243 3.13 -10.41 -10.03
CA LEU A 243 1.67 -10.38 -10.00
C LEU A 243 1.22 -9.48 -8.86
N PHE A 244 0.66 -8.33 -9.17
CA PHE A 244 0.14 -7.38 -8.19
C PHE A 244 -1.39 -7.44 -8.15
N ASN A 245 -1.94 -7.91 -7.05
CA ASN A 245 -3.38 -8.06 -6.89
C ASN A 245 -3.94 -7.10 -5.84
N VAL A 246 -4.87 -6.25 -6.25
CA VAL A 246 -5.64 -5.37 -5.36
C VAL A 246 -7.05 -5.93 -5.27
N THR A 247 -7.44 -6.47 -4.11
CA THR A 247 -8.74 -7.12 -3.96
C THR A 247 -9.88 -6.12 -3.74
N MET A 248 -11.11 -6.62 -3.57
CA MET A 248 -12.30 -5.77 -3.42
C MET A 248 -13.32 -6.34 -2.44
N GLN A 249 -13.20 -7.61 -2.04
CA GLN A 249 -14.19 -8.33 -1.23
C GLN A 249 -14.59 -7.58 0.06
N ASN A 250 -13.60 -7.03 0.77
CA ASN A 250 -13.81 -6.42 2.08
C ASN A 250 -14.14 -4.92 2.02
N HIS A 251 -14.33 -4.36 0.81
CA HIS A 251 -14.63 -2.93 0.65
C HIS A 251 -15.83 -2.50 1.50
N GLY A 252 -15.77 -1.29 2.03
CA GLY A 252 -16.73 -0.72 2.97
C GLY A 252 -18.20 -0.79 2.57
N GLY A 253 -19.07 -0.39 3.50
CA GLY A 253 -20.51 -0.60 3.42
C GLY A 253 -20.91 -1.93 4.07
N TYR A 254 -20.51 -2.12 5.34
CA TYR A 254 -20.74 -3.35 6.12
C TYR A 254 -22.17 -3.45 6.67
N THR A 255 -23.15 -3.14 5.81
CA THR A 255 -24.58 -3.12 6.12
C THR A 255 -25.37 -4.14 5.31
N TYR A 256 -24.69 -5.17 4.80
CA TYR A 256 -25.32 -6.23 4.03
C TYR A 256 -26.23 -7.07 4.93
N ASP A 257 -27.48 -7.28 4.53
CA ASP A 257 -28.54 -7.99 5.29
C ASP A 257 -28.82 -9.41 4.76
N GLY A 258 -28.01 -9.90 3.84
CA GLY A 258 -28.07 -11.30 3.35
C GLY A 258 -27.70 -12.29 4.46
N GLY A 259 -28.47 -13.36 4.60
CA GLY A 259 -28.51 -14.24 5.76
C GLY A 259 -27.26 -15.03 6.14
N GLU A 260 -26.09 -14.74 5.54
CA GLU A 260 -24.83 -15.43 5.84
C GLU A 260 -23.90 -14.67 6.79
N PHE A 261 -24.17 -13.38 7.04
CA PHE A 261 -23.36 -12.52 7.88
C PHE A 261 -24.17 -11.88 9.02
N PRO A 262 -23.54 -11.66 10.22
CA PRO A 262 -22.16 -12.01 10.58
C PRO A 262 -22.01 -13.50 10.97
N THR A 263 -20.83 -14.08 10.70
CA THR A 263 -20.42 -15.42 11.19
C THR A 263 -19.49 -15.31 12.40
N VAL A 264 -18.76 -14.19 12.52
CA VAL A 264 -17.92 -13.84 13.67
C VAL A 264 -18.63 -12.75 14.47
N THR A 265 -18.76 -12.95 15.78
CA THR A 265 -19.40 -11.99 16.70
C THR A 265 -18.44 -11.52 17.77
N ILE A 266 -18.64 -10.31 18.28
CA ILE A 266 -17.84 -9.71 19.35
C ILE A 266 -18.41 -10.15 20.70
N SER A 267 -17.55 -10.55 21.64
CA SER A 267 -17.96 -11.15 22.90
C SER A 267 -17.67 -10.33 24.16
N ASN A 268 -16.70 -9.41 24.12
CA ASN A 268 -16.24 -8.67 25.30
C ASN A 268 -16.63 -7.20 25.34
N LEU A 269 -17.17 -6.63 24.26
CA LEU A 269 -17.62 -5.24 24.23
C LEU A 269 -19.09 -5.13 24.66
N GLN A 270 -19.48 -3.97 25.19
CA GLN A 270 -20.85 -3.74 25.70
C GLN A 270 -21.82 -3.33 24.57
N GLY A 271 -21.30 -2.67 23.51
CA GLY A 271 -22.07 -2.27 22.35
C GLY A 271 -22.38 -3.44 21.40
N HIS A 272 -23.26 -3.19 20.45
CA HIS A 272 -23.58 -4.11 19.37
C HIS A 272 -23.10 -3.48 18.05
N TYR A 273 -21.99 -3.95 17.54
CA TYR A 273 -21.27 -3.38 16.42
C TYR A 273 -21.42 -4.26 15.17
N LYS A 274 -22.56 -4.13 14.49
CA LYS A 274 -22.92 -4.98 13.35
C LYS A 274 -22.00 -4.80 12.15
N GLU A 275 -21.53 -3.58 11.92
CA GLU A 275 -20.58 -3.32 10.85
C GLU A 275 -19.23 -3.96 11.14
N ALA A 276 -18.75 -3.83 12.39
CA ALA A 276 -17.51 -4.49 12.81
C ALA A 276 -17.62 -6.02 12.77
N GLU A 277 -18.74 -6.62 13.24
CA GLU A 277 -18.95 -8.07 13.17
C GLU A 277 -19.02 -8.58 11.72
N GLN A 278 -19.69 -7.85 10.82
CA GLN A 278 -19.70 -8.18 9.41
C GLN A 278 -18.30 -8.08 8.79
N TYR A 279 -17.57 -7.03 9.12
CA TYR A 279 -16.19 -6.85 8.68
C TYR A 279 -15.29 -8.03 9.14
N LEU A 280 -15.31 -8.39 10.41
CA LEU A 280 -14.53 -9.52 10.95
C LEU A 280 -14.85 -10.84 10.25
N SER A 281 -16.13 -11.02 9.90
CA SER A 281 -16.58 -12.20 9.14
C SER A 281 -16.01 -12.22 7.72
N LEU A 282 -15.84 -11.06 7.08
CA LEU A 282 -15.21 -10.93 5.78
C LEU A 282 -13.70 -11.21 5.83
N ILE A 283 -13.02 -10.74 6.88
CA ILE A 283 -11.59 -11.04 7.09
C ILE A 283 -11.36 -12.53 7.23
N LYS A 284 -12.28 -13.25 7.89
CA LYS A 284 -12.21 -14.72 7.98
C LYS A 284 -12.30 -15.39 6.62
N GLU A 285 -13.13 -14.88 5.70
CA GLU A 285 -13.17 -15.41 4.33
C GLU A 285 -11.88 -15.08 3.54
N SER A 286 -11.26 -13.91 3.78
CA SER A 286 -9.96 -13.57 3.21
C SER A 286 -8.84 -14.47 3.72
N ASP A 287 -8.80 -14.77 5.03
CA ASP A 287 -7.84 -15.70 5.63
C ASP A 287 -7.95 -17.10 5.01
N LYS A 288 -9.16 -17.58 4.82
CA LYS A 288 -9.44 -18.84 4.11
C LYS A 288 -8.96 -18.83 2.65
N ALA A 289 -9.26 -17.76 1.92
CA ALA A 289 -8.83 -17.64 0.52
C ALA A 289 -7.29 -17.64 0.43
N PHE A 290 -6.62 -16.97 1.38
CA PHE A 290 -5.17 -16.97 1.46
C PHE A 290 -4.60 -18.36 1.84
N GLU A 291 -5.25 -19.10 2.73
CA GLU A 291 -4.89 -20.50 3.02
C GLU A 291 -4.94 -21.36 1.74
N GLU A 292 -5.98 -21.22 0.93
CA GLU A 292 -6.14 -21.94 -0.33
C GLU A 292 -5.01 -21.58 -1.32
N LEU A 293 -4.68 -20.30 -1.45
CA LEU A 293 -3.56 -19.83 -2.28
C LEU A 293 -2.23 -20.42 -1.81
N VAL A 294 -1.92 -20.36 -0.52
CA VAL A 294 -0.68 -20.93 0.04
C VAL A 294 -0.62 -22.44 -0.17
N ARG A 295 -1.74 -23.15 -0.04
CA ARG A 295 -1.81 -24.60 -0.34
C ARG A 295 -1.52 -24.89 -1.82
N TYR A 296 -2.03 -24.08 -2.74
CA TYR A 296 -1.71 -24.21 -4.15
C TYR A 296 -0.21 -23.98 -4.38
N LEU A 297 0.35 -22.87 -3.88
CA LEU A 297 1.75 -22.51 -4.07
C LEU A 297 2.73 -23.50 -3.44
N LYS A 298 2.36 -24.18 -2.36
CA LYS A 298 3.15 -25.28 -1.77
C LYS A 298 3.41 -26.45 -2.72
N ASN A 299 2.53 -26.64 -3.71
CA ASN A 299 2.62 -27.70 -4.70
C ASN A 299 3.03 -27.18 -6.08
N TYR A 300 3.33 -25.89 -6.19
CA TYR A 300 3.80 -25.28 -7.42
C TYR A 300 5.31 -25.51 -7.58
N ASP A 301 5.74 -25.99 -8.74
CA ASP A 301 7.10 -26.50 -8.94
C ASP A 301 8.18 -25.39 -8.98
N GLU A 302 7.80 -24.15 -9.26
CA GLU A 302 8.76 -23.06 -9.34
C GLU A 302 8.84 -22.25 -8.03
N PRO A 303 10.04 -21.75 -7.66
CA PRO A 303 10.19 -20.85 -6.52
C PRO A 303 9.24 -19.67 -6.64
N THR A 304 8.44 -19.45 -5.62
CA THR A 304 7.44 -18.38 -5.58
C THR A 304 7.36 -17.79 -4.17
N ILE A 305 7.39 -16.47 -4.09
CA ILE A 305 7.20 -15.71 -2.86
C ILE A 305 5.91 -14.89 -2.98
N VAL A 306 5.16 -14.84 -1.90
CA VAL A 306 3.94 -14.02 -1.80
C VAL A 306 4.03 -13.09 -0.61
N VAL A 307 3.68 -11.83 -0.81
CA VAL A 307 3.37 -10.88 0.26
C VAL A 307 1.88 -10.56 0.22
N MET A 308 1.20 -10.66 1.37
CA MET A 308 -0.16 -10.14 1.54
C MET A 308 -0.17 -9.09 2.64
N PHE A 309 -0.82 -7.95 2.40
CA PHE A 309 -0.94 -6.84 3.32
C PHE A 309 -2.25 -6.09 3.10
N GLY A 310 -2.71 -5.34 4.10
CA GLY A 310 -3.85 -4.46 3.96
C GLY A 310 -3.48 -3.12 3.32
N ASP A 311 -4.47 -2.33 2.98
CA ASP A 311 -4.29 -0.94 2.53
C ASP A 311 -4.63 0.07 3.63
N HIS A 312 -5.62 -0.21 4.46
CA HIS A 312 -6.05 0.59 5.61
C HIS A 312 -6.96 -0.23 6.54
N GLN A 313 -7.23 0.28 7.74
CA GLN A 313 -8.28 -0.28 8.59
C GLN A 313 -9.68 0.09 8.09
N PRO A 314 -10.73 -0.68 8.43
CA PRO A 314 -12.09 -0.45 8.00
C PRO A 314 -12.71 0.78 8.68
N ALA A 315 -13.59 1.49 7.96
CA ALA A 315 -14.50 2.46 8.54
C ALA A 315 -15.77 1.74 9.02
N VAL A 316 -15.75 1.27 10.26
CA VAL A 316 -16.91 0.73 10.98
C VAL A 316 -17.38 1.73 12.04
N GLU A 317 -18.37 1.36 12.87
CA GLU A 317 -18.95 2.24 13.89
C GLU A 317 -17.86 2.94 14.72
N GLN A 318 -17.95 4.26 14.86
CA GLN A 318 -16.97 5.03 15.65
C GLN A 318 -16.93 4.57 17.11
N GLU A 319 -18.09 4.26 17.67
CA GLU A 319 -18.26 3.79 19.05
C GLU A 319 -17.54 2.46 19.31
N PHE A 320 -17.40 1.61 18.29
CA PHE A 320 -16.59 0.40 18.36
C PHE A 320 -15.13 0.72 18.67
N TYR A 321 -14.55 1.65 17.91
CA TYR A 321 -13.16 2.08 18.16
C TYR A 321 -13.03 2.76 19.52
N GLU A 322 -13.97 3.63 19.90
CA GLU A 322 -13.94 4.32 21.20
C GLU A 322 -14.01 3.35 22.36
N GLU A 323 -14.79 2.26 22.24
CA GLU A 323 -14.85 1.23 23.27
C GLU A 323 -13.55 0.42 23.34
N LEU A 324 -12.94 0.06 22.21
CA LEU A 324 -11.63 -0.60 22.17
C LEU A 324 -10.51 0.26 22.79
N TYR A 325 -10.49 1.56 22.53
CA TYR A 325 -9.54 2.48 23.16
C TYR A 325 -9.85 2.76 24.65
N GLY A 326 -11.07 2.48 25.08
CA GLY A 326 -11.56 2.86 26.41
C GLY A 326 -11.72 4.38 26.59
N LYS A 327 -11.70 5.15 25.50
CA LYS A 327 -11.89 6.62 25.49
C LYS A 327 -12.31 7.14 24.14
N SER A 328 -12.91 8.34 24.13
CA SER A 328 -13.31 9.01 22.88
C SER A 328 -12.11 9.29 21.96
N LEU A 329 -12.29 9.10 20.66
CA LEU A 329 -11.28 9.37 19.64
C LEU A 329 -10.72 10.80 19.71
N SER A 330 -11.56 11.79 20.07
CA SER A 330 -11.15 13.19 20.22
C SER A 330 -10.18 13.47 21.38
N LYS A 331 -9.97 12.48 22.27
CA LYS A 331 -9.07 12.55 23.44
C LYS A 331 -7.80 11.73 23.26
N LEU A 332 -7.65 11.03 22.15
CA LEU A 332 -6.44 10.29 21.84
C LEU A 332 -5.28 11.26 21.54
N SER A 333 -4.09 10.93 22.01
CA SER A 333 -2.87 11.54 21.50
C SER A 333 -2.63 11.12 20.05
N THR A 334 -1.75 11.84 19.34
CA THR A 334 -1.35 11.48 17.97
C THR A 334 -0.73 10.08 17.91
N GLU A 335 0.04 9.70 18.92
CA GLU A 335 0.64 8.37 19.04
C GLU A 335 -0.39 7.28 19.30
N GLU A 336 -1.32 7.48 20.26
CA GLU A 336 -2.38 6.51 20.52
C GLU A 336 -3.24 6.29 19.27
N LEU A 337 -3.52 7.34 18.52
CA LEU A 337 -4.28 7.28 17.28
C LEU A 337 -3.60 6.38 16.23
N GLN A 338 -2.26 6.20 16.28
CA GLN A 338 -1.53 5.38 15.32
C GLN A 338 -1.99 3.91 15.31
N GLN A 339 -2.60 3.40 16.38
CA GLN A 339 -3.13 2.03 16.35
C GLN A 339 -4.18 1.81 15.24
N ARG A 340 -4.92 2.86 14.84
CA ARG A 340 -5.88 2.81 13.71
C ARG A 340 -5.23 2.85 12.33
N TYR A 341 -3.93 3.06 12.28
CA TYR A 341 -3.11 3.12 11.05
C TYR A 341 -2.13 1.97 10.96
N LYS A 342 -2.25 0.96 11.85
CA LYS A 342 -1.47 -0.27 11.81
C LYS A 342 -2.31 -1.38 11.18
N ILE A 343 -1.72 -2.04 10.20
CA ILE A 343 -2.32 -3.17 9.49
C ILE A 343 -1.33 -4.33 9.43
N PRO A 344 -1.79 -5.59 9.34
CA PRO A 344 -0.90 -6.72 9.23
C PRO A 344 -0.31 -6.87 7.83
N PHE A 345 0.86 -7.49 7.76
CA PHE A 345 1.38 -8.09 6.55
C PHE A 345 1.97 -9.47 6.83
N VAL A 346 2.03 -10.29 5.79
CA VAL A 346 2.69 -11.59 5.79
C VAL A 346 3.44 -11.78 4.48
N ILE A 347 4.73 -12.17 4.57
CA ILE A 347 5.52 -12.69 3.46
C ILE A 347 5.67 -14.19 3.68
N TRP A 348 5.42 -14.98 2.65
CA TRP A 348 5.61 -16.43 2.69
C TRP A 348 6.20 -16.91 1.37
N ALA A 349 7.08 -17.92 1.42
CA ALA A 349 7.66 -18.55 0.24
C ALA A 349 7.47 -20.07 0.24
N ASN A 350 7.35 -20.67 -0.95
CA ASN A 350 7.34 -22.12 -1.09
C ASN A 350 8.75 -22.75 -1.04
N TYR A 351 9.76 -21.93 -0.82
CA TYR A 351 11.16 -22.31 -0.57
C TYR A 351 11.63 -21.77 0.78
N ASP A 352 12.84 -22.16 1.20
CA ASP A 352 13.32 -21.77 2.53
C ASP A 352 13.71 -20.29 2.58
N ILE A 353 13.06 -19.53 3.46
CA ILE A 353 13.40 -18.18 3.87
C ILE A 353 13.53 -18.12 5.39
N GLU A 354 14.31 -17.15 5.88
CA GLU A 354 14.38 -16.87 7.31
C GLU A 354 13.03 -16.35 7.82
N SER A 355 12.52 -17.01 8.87
CA SER A 355 11.24 -16.61 9.46
C SER A 355 11.44 -15.54 10.51
N GLN A 356 10.56 -14.53 10.50
CA GLN A 356 10.56 -13.44 11.48
C GLN A 356 9.12 -13.09 11.87
N ASP A 357 8.92 -12.76 13.14
CA ASP A 357 7.62 -12.30 13.66
C ASP A 357 7.73 -10.89 14.24
N ASP A 358 6.62 -10.16 14.34
CA ASP A 358 6.49 -8.81 14.90
C ASP A 358 7.39 -7.74 14.22
N LEU A 359 7.66 -7.88 12.91
CA LEU A 359 8.37 -6.85 12.17
C LEU A 359 7.51 -5.59 12.01
N LYS A 360 8.09 -4.42 12.27
CA LYS A 360 7.38 -3.12 12.16
C LYS A 360 8.01 -2.31 11.05
N THR A 361 7.19 -1.94 10.05
CA THR A 361 7.63 -1.16 8.90
C THR A 361 6.49 -0.35 8.29
N SER A 362 6.64 0.17 7.10
CA SER A 362 5.62 0.93 6.35
C SER A 362 5.55 0.46 4.90
N PRO A 363 4.47 0.76 4.16
CA PRO A 363 4.31 0.27 2.80
C PRO A 363 5.43 0.67 1.85
N ASN A 364 5.99 1.87 2.01
CA ASN A 364 7.10 2.38 1.19
C ASN A 364 8.42 1.60 1.37
N TYR A 365 8.55 0.79 2.42
CA TYR A 365 9.71 -0.09 2.66
C TYR A 365 9.39 -1.57 2.40
N LEU A 366 8.11 -1.91 2.14
CA LEU A 366 7.71 -3.30 2.02
C LEU A 366 8.22 -3.94 0.73
N SER A 367 8.35 -3.17 -0.35
CA SER A 367 8.89 -3.67 -1.62
C SER A 367 10.37 -4.01 -1.50
N ASP A 368 11.19 -3.17 -0.87
CA ASP A 368 12.61 -3.46 -0.66
C ASP A 368 12.82 -4.67 0.26
N LEU A 369 12.02 -4.79 1.33
CA LEU A 369 12.02 -5.96 2.20
C LEU A 369 11.64 -7.25 1.45
N LEU A 370 10.67 -7.18 0.55
CA LEU A 370 10.25 -8.30 -0.29
C LEU A 370 11.37 -8.73 -1.24
N LEU A 371 12.04 -7.77 -1.88
CA LEU A 371 13.17 -8.05 -2.79
C LEU A 371 14.37 -8.63 -2.04
N ASP A 372 14.71 -8.10 -0.86
CA ASP A 372 15.75 -8.66 0.02
C ASP A 372 15.42 -10.12 0.39
N THR A 373 14.18 -10.38 0.79
CA THR A 373 13.72 -11.74 1.17
C THR A 373 13.75 -12.69 -0.03
N ALA A 374 13.44 -12.20 -1.21
CA ALA A 374 13.44 -12.96 -2.47
C ALA A 374 14.82 -13.12 -3.09
N ASN A 375 15.85 -12.49 -2.53
CA ASN A 375 17.19 -12.39 -3.09
C ASN A 375 17.17 -11.86 -4.54
N VAL A 376 16.37 -10.83 -4.79
CA VAL A 376 16.24 -10.12 -6.07
C VAL A 376 17.02 -8.80 -5.98
N PRO A 377 17.86 -8.46 -6.97
CA PRO A 377 18.59 -7.20 -6.97
C PRO A 377 17.67 -5.99 -6.82
N LYS A 378 18.12 -4.99 -6.07
CA LYS A 378 17.41 -3.72 -5.84
C LYS A 378 17.98 -2.61 -6.73
N ASN A 379 17.14 -1.65 -7.08
CA ASN A 379 17.57 -0.42 -7.75
C ASN A 379 18.03 0.64 -6.71
N GLU A 380 18.48 1.78 -7.21
CA GLU A 380 18.98 2.89 -6.39
C GLU A 380 17.97 3.45 -5.39
N ILE A 381 16.65 3.40 -5.74
CA ILE A 381 15.58 3.88 -4.84
C ILE A 381 15.34 2.88 -3.71
N GLU A 382 15.25 1.60 -4.04
CA GLU A 382 15.02 0.53 -3.07
C GLU A 382 16.21 0.40 -2.11
N ASN A 383 17.44 0.61 -2.58
CA ASN A 383 18.62 0.68 -1.72
C ASN A 383 18.57 1.92 -0.82
N PHE A 384 18.25 3.10 -1.37
CA PHE A 384 18.10 4.32 -0.59
C PHE A 384 17.01 4.20 0.48
N THR A 385 15.83 3.63 0.14
CA THR A 385 14.75 3.44 1.12
C THR A 385 15.14 2.44 2.20
N SER A 386 15.91 1.41 1.89
CA SER A 386 16.48 0.49 2.88
C SER A 386 17.40 1.20 3.89
N GLU A 387 18.23 2.15 3.43
CA GLU A 387 19.06 2.97 4.33
C GLU A 387 18.20 3.83 5.25
N VAL A 388 17.20 4.53 4.69
CA VAL A 388 16.29 5.38 5.47
C VAL A 388 15.54 4.58 6.52
N ARG A 389 15.11 3.35 6.20
CA ARG A 389 14.41 2.46 7.13
C ARG A 389 15.20 2.16 8.41
N ASN A 390 16.54 2.19 8.37
CA ASN A 390 17.36 1.97 9.55
C ASN A 390 17.18 3.09 10.61
N ASP A 391 16.97 4.32 10.16
CA ASP A 391 16.78 5.49 11.03
C ASP A 391 15.29 5.76 11.31
N VAL A 392 14.43 5.48 10.32
CA VAL A 392 12.99 5.74 10.33
C VAL A 392 12.25 4.48 9.90
N PRO A 393 12.13 3.45 10.76
CA PRO A 393 11.54 2.16 10.40
C PRO A 393 10.06 2.20 10.03
N GLN A 394 9.32 3.18 10.52
CA GLN A 394 7.90 3.37 10.24
C GLN A 394 7.57 4.84 9.99
N ILE A 395 6.86 5.14 8.92
CA ILE A 395 6.44 6.49 8.54
C ILE A 395 5.03 6.49 7.95
N ASN A 396 4.26 7.53 8.27
CA ASN A 396 2.98 7.82 7.60
C ASN A 396 2.74 9.34 7.49
N ALA A 397 1.59 9.75 6.96
CA ALA A 397 1.24 11.15 6.75
C ALA A 397 1.19 12.01 8.04
N MET A 398 1.20 11.40 9.23
CA MET A 398 1.12 12.09 10.52
C MET A 398 2.45 12.19 11.25
N GLY A 399 3.44 11.37 10.90
CA GLY A 399 4.74 11.33 11.55
C GLY A 399 5.46 10.01 11.33
N HIS A 400 6.42 9.71 12.18
CA HIS A 400 7.22 8.50 12.07
C HIS A 400 7.62 7.96 13.46
N TYR A 401 8.05 6.71 13.48
CA TYR A 401 8.80 6.17 14.61
C TYR A 401 10.29 6.22 14.29
N ASP A 402 11.07 6.69 15.24
CA ASP A 402 12.54 6.66 15.16
C ASP A 402 13.09 5.24 15.41
N SER A 403 14.41 5.07 15.28
CA SER A 403 15.09 3.78 15.50
C SER A 403 14.98 3.27 16.96
N ASP A 404 14.69 4.15 17.92
CA ASP A 404 14.46 3.79 19.32
C ASP A 404 12.99 3.42 19.60
N GLY A 405 12.10 3.54 18.59
CA GLY A 405 10.67 3.26 18.66
C GLY A 405 9.84 4.39 19.27
N ASN A 406 10.36 5.62 19.34
CA ASN A 406 9.59 6.77 19.80
C ASN A 406 8.81 7.39 18.65
N TRP A 407 7.56 7.78 18.93
CA TRP A 407 6.73 8.49 17.97
C TRP A 407 7.15 9.97 17.86
N VAL A 408 7.42 10.41 16.66
CA VAL A 408 7.72 11.79 16.30
C VAL A 408 6.61 12.31 15.40
N SER A 409 5.79 13.22 15.94
CA SER A 409 4.73 13.86 15.18
C SER A 409 5.32 14.76 14.08
N ARG A 410 4.76 14.69 12.88
CA ARG A 410 5.20 15.52 11.74
C ARG A 410 5.19 17.03 12.04
N ASP A 411 4.27 17.50 12.90
CA ASP A 411 4.17 18.92 13.25
C ASP A 411 5.25 19.35 14.27
N GLU A 412 5.87 18.39 14.96
CA GLU A 412 6.87 18.58 16.00
C GLU A 412 8.28 18.15 15.56
N ASP A 413 8.38 17.54 14.36
CA ASP A 413 9.65 17.04 13.86
C ASP A 413 10.63 18.18 13.55
N THR A 414 11.72 18.18 14.27
CA THR A 414 12.88 19.08 14.08
C THR A 414 14.17 18.29 13.80
N SER A 415 14.05 16.96 13.62
CA SER A 415 15.19 16.04 13.54
C SER A 415 15.96 16.11 12.22
N ASN A 416 15.35 16.65 11.16
CA ASN A 416 15.83 16.59 9.78
C ASN A 416 16.05 15.13 9.26
N ALA A 417 15.52 14.12 9.95
CA ALA A 417 15.67 12.71 9.59
C ALA A 417 15.10 12.42 8.20
N LEU A 418 14.06 13.17 7.82
CA LEU A 418 13.34 13.01 6.56
C LEU A 418 13.78 13.99 5.45
N ASP A 419 14.70 14.92 5.71
CA ASP A 419 15.11 15.95 4.72
C ASP A 419 15.64 15.33 3.43
N LYS A 420 16.46 14.28 3.53
CA LYS A 420 16.97 13.55 2.36
C LYS A 420 15.86 12.82 1.62
N TYR A 421 14.95 12.21 2.35
CA TYR A 421 13.84 11.48 1.77
C TYR A 421 12.88 12.44 1.03
N GLU A 422 12.54 13.58 1.64
CA GLU A 422 11.74 14.62 0.99
C GLU A 422 12.42 15.14 -0.30
N ALA A 423 13.74 15.30 -0.28
CA ALA A 423 14.49 15.74 -1.46
C ALA A 423 14.49 14.70 -2.58
N VAL A 424 14.68 13.42 -2.26
CA VAL A 424 14.61 12.31 -3.22
C VAL A 424 13.21 12.21 -3.80
N GLU A 425 12.17 12.23 -2.96
CA GLU A 425 10.79 12.15 -3.42
C GLU A 425 10.39 13.33 -4.31
N TYR A 426 10.78 14.54 -3.94
CA TYR A 426 10.59 15.73 -4.78
C TYR A 426 11.25 15.57 -6.16
N TYR A 427 12.49 15.09 -6.19
CA TYR A 427 13.20 14.81 -7.43
C TYR A 427 12.46 13.80 -8.29
N MET A 428 12.07 12.65 -7.71
CA MET A 428 11.40 11.57 -8.40
C MET A 428 10.07 12.01 -9.03
N LEU A 429 9.30 12.82 -8.33
CA LEU A 429 7.99 13.29 -8.79
C LEU A 429 8.06 14.49 -9.75
N THR A 430 9.16 15.28 -9.74
CA THR A 430 9.26 16.50 -10.54
C THR A 430 10.28 16.45 -11.68
N ARG A 431 11.19 15.46 -11.69
CA ARG A 431 12.22 15.35 -12.74
C ARG A 431 11.59 15.32 -14.13
N LYS A 432 12.28 15.91 -15.09
CA LYS A 432 11.87 15.85 -16.50
C LYS A 432 12.41 14.55 -17.12
N GLU A 433 11.62 13.93 -17.98
CA GLU A 433 12.12 12.84 -18.83
C GLU A 433 13.31 13.34 -19.66
N ASN A 434 14.45 12.68 -19.55
CA ASN A 434 15.55 12.92 -20.48
C ASN A 434 15.18 12.34 -21.84
N LYS A 435 15.30 13.15 -22.90
CA LYS A 435 15.03 12.71 -24.28
C LYS A 435 15.92 11.53 -24.70
N ASP A 436 17.10 11.42 -24.12
CA ASP A 436 18.09 10.37 -24.41
C ASP A 436 17.66 8.98 -23.85
N GLU A 437 16.83 8.93 -22.82
CA GLU A 437 16.27 7.68 -22.27
C GLU A 437 15.18 7.08 -23.19
N LYS A 438 14.47 7.92 -23.95
CA LYS A 438 13.49 7.46 -24.97
C LYS A 438 14.13 6.81 -26.18
N GLU A 439 15.23 7.38 -26.70
CA GLU A 439 15.91 6.82 -27.87
C GLU A 439 16.52 5.44 -27.59
N ASN A 440 17.01 5.21 -26.36
CA ASN A 440 17.57 3.91 -25.97
C ASN A 440 16.53 2.79 -25.74
N LYS A 441 15.27 3.14 -25.45
CA LYS A 441 14.18 2.13 -25.29
C LYS A 441 13.52 1.77 -26.62
N ASP A 442 13.45 2.70 -27.57
CA ASP A 442 12.91 2.43 -28.93
C ASP A 442 13.88 1.60 -29.79
N ASP A 443 15.20 1.66 -29.52
CA ASP A 443 16.20 0.83 -30.19
C ASP A 443 16.31 -0.60 -29.65
N LYS A 444 15.66 -0.92 -28.51
CA LYS A 444 15.64 -2.27 -27.88
C LYS A 444 14.33 -3.05 -28.09
N LYS A 445 13.34 -2.47 -28.77
CA LYS A 445 12.11 -3.15 -29.20
C LYS A 445 12.20 -3.54 -30.70
#